data_e9bafd1306e1176d3ff8d217fbb6b0ba
#
_entry.id   e9bafd1306e1176d3ff8d217fbb6b0ba
#
_cell.length_a   1.000
_cell.length_b   1.000
_cell.length_c   1.000
_cell.angle_alpha   90.00
_cell.angle_beta   90.00
_cell.angle_gamma   90.00
#
_symmetry.space_group_name_H-M   'P 1'
#
loop_
_entity.id
_entity.type
_entity.pdbx_description
1 polymer ?
#
loop_
_entity_poly.entity_id
_entity_poly.type
_entity_poly.pdbx_seq_one_letter_code
_entity_poly.pdbx_strand_id
1 'polypeptide(L)'
;EPLDEFEPMVARLQKARPFYDLMAKHLGRAEPVGLFTAWNKDSALAGDMFSGAGFWGESSQVFEIGLPTAYGPNGAAVTLLLPSSLATMSKEEITKALSSGVYTDVPTLHALNQMGFQELTGLAIEGTLPIDCIEELTDHPLNSPFAGRQRDCRQSFNHAPGFALKKVDAKAQSLARLVDYGGKEKAATSMAVFENRLGGRICVAGYFPWTFLHSLSKSAQMKSVARWLSHDRLPAYVASFHKVNLWARQPGDGRLAVAMTNSSFDPVVELDLVLLTRSDQVRVFDMRGQETLVPAGRADGPYRHFKLPTIEPWSMRVVVAGP
;
A
#
# COMPACT_ATOMS: atom_id res chain seq x y z
N GLU A 1 -20.61 -31.29 -9.31
CA GLU A 1 -19.26 -31.82 -9.51
C GLU A 1 -19.25 -33.30 -9.15
N PRO A 2 -18.47 -34.15 -9.86
CA PRO A 2 -18.35 -35.55 -9.52
C PRO A 2 -17.77 -35.71 -8.10
N LEU A 3 -18.29 -36.68 -7.35
CA LEU A 3 -17.86 -36.99 -5.98
C LEU A 3 -16.36 -37.32 -5.87
N ASP A 4 -15.80 -37.92 -6.91
CA ASP A 4 -14.37 -38.26 -7.01
C ASP A 4 -13.43 -37.06 -7.13
N GLU A 5 -13.91 -35.89 -7.58
CA GLU A 5 -13.18 -34.62 -7.54
C GLU A 5 -13.34 -33.90 -6.19
N PHE A 6 -14.43 -34.11 -5.48
CA PHE A 6 -14.74 -33.48 -4.21
C PHE A 6 -13.91 -34.03 -3.04
N GLU A 7 -13.75 -35.37 -2.97
CA GLU A 7 -13.00 -36.02 -1.89
C GLU A 7 -11.53 -35.54 -1.75
N PRO A 8 -10.74 -35.43 -2.86
CA PRO A 8 -9.38 -34.89 -2.76
C PRO A 8 -9.33 -33.45 -2.25
N MET A 9 -10.33 -32.61 -2.57
CA MET A 9 -10.43 -31.25 -2.07
C MET A 9 -10.72 -31.23 -0.57
N VAL A 10 -11.65 -32.04 -0.10
CA VAL A 10 -11.98 -32.19 1.34
C VAL A 10 -10.74 -32.66 2.11
N ALA A 11 -10.01 -33.64 1.62
CA ALA A 11 -8.80 -34.15 2.24
C ALA A 11 -7.71 -33.06 2.36
N ARG A 12 -7.55 -32.20 1.32
CA ARG A 12 -6.64 -31.04 1.38
C ARG A 12 -7.07 -30.02 2.42
N LEU A 13 -8.35 -29.71 2.50
CA LEU A 13 -8.90 -28.78 3.51
C LEU A 13 -8.71 -29.34 4.92
N GLN A 14 -8.99 -30.63 5.14
CA GLN A 14 -8.76 -31.29 6.42
C GLN A 14 -7.29 -31.24 6.85
N LYS A 15 -6.35 -31.45 5.92
CA LYS A 15 -4.91 -31.33 6.17
C LYS A 15 -4.48 -29.91 6.51
N ALA A 16 -5.10 -28.90 5.91
CA ALA A 16 -4.79 -27.49 6.16
C ALA A 16 -5.51 -26.92 7.39
N ARG A 17 -6.55 -27.57 7.91
CA ARG A 17 -7.39 -27.10 9.00
C ARG A 17 -6.60 -26.69 10.26
N PRO A 18 -5.59 -27.44 10.76
CA PRO A 18 -4.84 -27.02 11.94
C PRO A 18 -4.18 -25.66 11.77
N PHE A 19 -3.72 -25.32 10.56
CA PHE A 19 -3.17 -24.01 10.27
C PHE A 19 -4.25 -22.92 10.23
N TYR A 20 -5.42 -23.19 9.67
CA TYR A 20 -6.54 -22.26 9.69
C TYR A 20 -7.04 -21.99 11.11
N ASP A 21 -7.09 -23.02 11.97
CA ASP A 21 -7.45 -22.88 13.38
C ASP A 21 -6.41 -22.03 14.13
N LEU A 22 -5.11 -22.20 13.82
CA LEU A 22 -4.02 -21.36 14.32
C LEU A 22 -4.17 -19.89 13.85
N MET A 23 -4.47 -19.67 12.57
CA MET A 23 -4.75 -18.34 12.05
C MET A 23 -5.94 -17.70 12.78
N ALA A 24 -7.04 -18.42 12.91
CA ALA A 24 -8.23 -17.94 13.62
C ALA A 24 -7.92 -17.59 15.08
N LYS A 25 -7.11 -18.41 15.77
CA LYS A 25 -6.68 -18.18 17.14
C LYS A 25 -5.87 -16.89 17.28
N HIS A 26 -4.93 -16.63 16.39
CA HIS A 26 -3.99 -15.52 16.53
C HIS A 26 -4.45 -14.23 15.86
N LEU A 27 -5.11 -14.31 14.72
CA LEU A 27 -5.65 -13.15 14.01
C LEU A 27 -6.98 -12.67 14.63
N GLY A 28 -7.74 -13.58 15.27
CA GLY A 28 -9.02 -13.25 15.88
C GLY A 28 -10.05 -12.76 14.87
N ARG A 29 -11.03 -11.98 15.37
CA ARG A 29 -12.11 -11.38 14.59
C ARG A 29 -11.95 -9.88 14.36
N ALA A 30 -10.86 -9.28 14.83
CA ALA A 30 -10.59 -7.86 14.61
C ALA A 30 -10.46 -7.57 13.10
N GLU A 31 -10.91 -6.39 12.68
CA GLU A 31 -10.72 -5.96 11.30
C GLU A 31 -9.23 -5.79 10.98
N PRO A 32 -8.79 -6.12 9.76
CA PRO A 32 -7.44 -5.81 9.31
C PRO A 32 -7.19 -4.31 9.32
N VAL A 33 -6.00 -3.91 9.74
CA VAL A 33 -5.55 -2.52 9.77
C VAL A 33 -4.45 -2.32 8.72
N GLY A 34 -4.59 -1.28 7.90
CA GLY A 34 -3.63 -1.02 6.83
C GLY A 34 -4.11 0.01 5.82
N LEU A 35 -3.80 -0.22 4.55
CA LEU A 35 -4.26 0.59 3.44
C LEU A 35 -5.65 0.12 2.99
N PHE A 36 -6.57 1.04 2.89
CA PHE A 36 -7.95 0.81 2.50
C PHE A 36 -8.23 1.43 1.13
N THR A 37 -8.54 0.62 0.12
CA THR A 37 -9.12 1.14 -1.13
C THR A 37 -10.54 1.59 -0.81
N ALA A 38 -10.79 2.89 -0.91
CA ALA A 38 -12.07 3.46 -0.51
C ALA A 38 -13.21 2.90 -1.35
N TRP A 39 -14.21 2.36 -0.68
CA TRP A 39 -15.45 1.86 -1.27
C TRP A 39 -16.59 1.91 -0.26
N ASN A 40 -17.79 1.89 -0.77
CA ASN A 40 -19.01 1.69 0.01
C ASN A 40 -19.97 0.78 -0.76
N LYS A 41 -21.14 0.51 -0.21
CA LYS A 41 -22.16 -0.37 -0.81
C LYS A 41 -22.62 0.07 -2.22
N ASP A 42 -22.46 1.36 -2.54
CA ASP A 42 -22.93 1.95 -3.80
C ASP A 42 -21.79 2.05 -4.84
N SER A 43 -20.55 1.77 -4.46
CA SER A 43 -19.38 1.88 -5.35
C SER A 43 -19.48 0.96 -6.57
N ALA A 44 -20.12 -0.20 -6.42
CA ALA A 44 -20.34 -1.13 -7.54
C ALA A 44 -21.27 -0.55 -8.62
N LEU A 45 -22.10 0.43 -8.28
CA LEU A 45 -23.00 1.11 -9.23
C LEU A 45 -22.29 2.22 -10.02
N ALA A 46 -21.22 2.77 -9.48
CA ALA A 46 -20.46 3.86 -10.09
C ALA A 46 -19.31 3.40 -10.97
N GLY A 47 -18.89 2.14 -10.87
CA GLY A 47 -17.77 1.55 -11.59
C GLY A 47 -18.20 0.44 -12.54
N ASP A 48 -17.47 0.27 -13.63
CA ASP A 48 -17.58 -0.89 -14.49
C ASP A 48 -16.81 -2.07 -13.89
N MET A 49 -17.51 -2.95 -13.20
CA MET A 49 -16.94 -4.15 -12.56
C MET A 49 -16.28 -5.12 -13.55
N PHE A 50 -16.57 -4.98 -14.85
CA PHE A 50 -16.11 -5.92 -15.88
C PHE A 50 -14.94 -5.38 -16.72
N SER A 51 -14.68 -4.08 -16.69
CA SER A 51 -13.59 -3.48 -17.49
C SER A 51 -12.21 -3.62 -16.88
N GLY A 52 -12.06 -4.21 -15.71
CA GLY A 52 -10.79 -4.30 -14.99
C GLY A 52 -10.27 -2.96 -14.41
N ALA A 53 -10.89 -1.84 -14.80
CA ALA A 53 -10.67 -0.53 -14.19
C ALA A 53 -11.45 -0.38 -12.88
N GLY A 54 -12.19 -1.41 -12.51
CA GLY A 54 -12.98 -1.43 -11.30
C GLY A 54 -12.12 -1.70 -10.09
N PHE A 55 -12.27 -0.89 -9.11
CA PHE A 55 -12.31 -1.13 -7.70
C PHE A 55 -11.14 -1.92 -7.03
N TRP A 56 -10.76 -3.10 -7.54
CA TRP A 56 -9.67 -3.92 -7.04
C TRP A 56 -8.44 -3.94 -7.96
N GLY A 57 -8.65 -3.80 -9.27
CA GLY A 57 -7.61 -3.98 -10.25
C GLY A 57 -6.52 -2.91 -10.18
N GLU A 58 -6.91 -1.65 -10.05
CA GLU A 58 -5.96 -0.55 -10.13
C GLU A 58 -5.03 -0.48 -8.91
N SER A 59 -5.55 -0.68 -7.70
CA SER A 59 -4.75 -0.54 -6.47
C SER A 59 -4.08 -1.84 -6.00
N SER A 60 -4.30 -2.97 -6.67
CA SER A 60 -3.80 -4.27 -6.22
C SER A 60 -2.27 -4.32 -6.03
N GLN A 61 -1.52 -3.70 -6.94
CA GLN A 61 -0.05 -3.70 -6.86
C GLN A 61 0.51 -2.93 -5.65
N VAL A 62 -0.28 -2.03 -5.04
CA VAL A 62 0.11 -1.34 -3.80
C VAL A 62 0.24 -2.33 -2.65
N PHE A 63 -0.56 -3.38 -2.64
CA PHE A 63 -0.53 -4.39 -1.59
C PHE A 63 0.57 -5.44 -1.82
N GLU A 64 0.90 -5.72 -3.08
CA GLU A 64 1.90 -6.74 -3.43
C GLU A 64 3.34 -6.37 -3.03
N ILE A 65 3.61 -5.10 -2.74
CA ILE A 65 4.94 -4.66 -2.30
C ILE A 65 5.16 -4.80 -0.79
N GLY A 66 4.27 -5.50 -0.08
CA GLY A 66 4.40 -5.74 1.35
C GLY A 66 3.83 -4.62 2.21
N LEU A 67 2.75 -3.97 1.76
CA LEU A 67 1.95 -3.04 2.56
C LEU A 67 0.68 -3.76 3.07
N PRO A 68 0.23 -3.48 4.30
CA PRO A 68 -0.91 -4.19 4.89
C PRO A 68 -2.23 -3.74 4.28
N THR A 69 -3.15 -4.70 4.08
CA THR A 69 -4.49 -4.45 3.55
C THR A 69 -5.50 -4.27 4.67
N ALA A 70 -6.33 -3.23 4.58
CA ALA A 70 -7.56 -3.08 5.38
C ALA A 70 -8.80 -3.32 4.50
N TYR A 71 -9.90 -3.80 5.12
CA TYR A 71 -11.14 -4.12 4.39
C TYR A 71 -12.23 -3.06 4.56
N GLY A 72 -12.05 -2.14 5.47
CA GLY A 72 -13.02 -1.10 5.76
C GLY A 72 -12.40 0.18 6.30
N PRO A 73 -13.19 1.25 6.37
CA PRO A 73 -12.71 2.57 6.80
C PRO A 73 -12.26 2.60 8.27
N ASN A 74 -12.75 1.69 9.12
CA ASN A 74 -12.35 1.64 10.54
C ASN A 74 -10.92 1.12 10.72
N GLY A 75 -10.46 0.25 9.83
CA GLY A 75 -9.07 -0.25 9.80
C GLY A 75 -8.13 0.57 8.94
N ALA A 76 -8.58 1.66 8.34
CA ALA A 76 -7.78 2.48 7.43
C ALA A 76 -6.71 3.29 8.16
N ALA A 77 -5.45 2.87 8.06
CA ALA A 77 -4.30 3.70 8.41
C ALA A 77 -3.98 4.70 7.28
N VAL A 78 -4.24 4.31 6.04
CA VAL A 78 -4.15 5.15 4.83
C VAL A 78 -5.33 4.79 3.92
N THR A 79 -5.96 5.80 3.34
CA THR A 79 -7.03 5.63 2.34
C THR A 79 -6.46 5.76 0.93
N LEU A 80 -6.65 4.74 0.10
CA LEU A 80 -6.41 4.80 -1.33
C LEU A 80 -7.68 5.32 -1.99
N LEU A 81 -7.61 6.52 -2.57
CA LEU A 81 -8.78 7.21 -3.11
C LEU A 81 -8.70 7.24 -4.64
N LEU A 82 -9.73 6.71 -5.30
CA LEU A 82 -9.85 6.62 -6.75
C LEU A 82 -11.06 7.43 -7.26
N PRO A 83 -11.15 7.76 -8.55
CA PRO A 83 -12.29 8.49 -9.09
C PRO A 83 -13.63 7.78 -8.83
N SER A 84 -13.65 6.44 -8.97
CA SER A 84 -14.84 5.62 -8.67
C SER A 84 -15.28 5.69 -7.21
N SER A 85 -14.34 5.86 -6.29
CA SER A 85 -14.63 6.05 -4.86
C SER A 85 -15.37 7.36 -4.61
N LEU A 86 -14.91 8.45 -5.23
CA LEU A 86 -15.51 9.78 -5.04
C LEU A 86 -16.95 9.87 -5.53
N ALA A 87 -17.30 9.12 -6.59
CA ALA A 87 -18.64 9.14 -7.17
C ALA A 87 -19.75 8.73 -6.18
N THR A 88 -19.39 8.02 -5.11
CA THR A 88 -20.34 7.48 -4.13
C THR A 88 -20.10 7.97 -2.70
N MET A 89 -19.09 8.82 -2.47
CA MET A 89 -18.77 9.38 -1.17
C MET A 89 -19.47 10.71 -0.92
N SER A 90 -20.00 10.89 0.27
CA SER A 90 -20.48 12.21 0.74
C SER A 90 -19.30 13.17 1.00
N LYS A 91 -19.60 14.46 1.07
CA LYS A 91 -18.58 15.48 1.42
C LYS A 91 -17.97 15.25 2.80
N GLU A 92 -18.76 14.73 3.73
CA GLU A 92 -18.34 14.40 5.10
C GLU A 92 -17.35 13.24 5.08
N GLU A 93 -17.62 12.19 4.32
CA GLU A 93 -16.72 11.04 4.16
C GLU A 93 -15.40 11.44 3.49
N ILE A 94 -15.47 12.29 2.45
CA ILE A 94 -14.28 12.85 1.78
C ILE A 94 -13.48 13.70 2.77
N THR A 95 -14.13 14.58 3.52
CA THR A 95 -13.46 15.43 4.53
C THR A 95 -12.80 14.57 5.60
N LYS A 96 -13.47 13.52 6.06
CA LYS A 96 -12.92 12.54 7.03
C LYS A 96 -11.69 11.85 6.45
N ALA A 97 -11.71 11.41 5.20
CA ALA A 97 -10.55 10.81 4.54
C ALA A 97 -9.40 11.82 4.45
N LEU A 98 -9.66 13.06 3.98
CA LEU A 98 -8.67 14.12 3.86
C LEU A 98 -8.15 14.67 5.21
N SER A 99 -8.78 14.35 6.32
CA SER A 99 -8.28 14.65 7.67
C SER A 99 -7.36 13.55 8.24
N SER A 100 -7.12 12.49 7.47
CA SER A 100 -6.21 11.41 7.83
C SER A 100 -5.12 11.25 6.74
N GLY A 101 -4.75 10.04 6.34
CA GLY A 101 -3.77 9.80 5.28
C GLY A 101 -4.43 9.38 3.98
N VAL A 102 -4.15 10.07 2.88
CA VAL A 102 -4.69 9.75 1.54
C VAL A 102 -3.58 9.60 0.53
N TYR A 103 -3.59 8.47 -0.22
CA TYR A 103 -2.83 8.30 -1.45
C TYR A 103 -3.78 8.28 -2.64
N THR A 104 -3.48 9.03 -3.70
CA THR A 104 -4.38 9.19 -4.83
C THR A 104 -3.66 9.53 -6.14
N ASP A 105 -4.42 9.51 -7.24
CA ASP A 105 -4.01 9.87 -8.59
C ASP A 105 -4.45 11.28 -9.00
N VAL A 106 -4.06 11.70 -10.20
CA VAL A 106 -4.39 13.03 -10.73
C VAL A 106 -5.85 13.17 -11.16
N PRO A 107 -6.51 12.18 -11.78
CA PRO A 107 -7.95 12.25 -12.02
C PRO A 107 -8.78 12.49 -10.75
N THR A 108 -8.42 11.79 -9.66
CA THR A 108 -9.07 11.98 -8.35
C THR A 108 -8.78 13.37 -7.76
N LEU A 109 -7.53 13.85 -7.85
CA LEU A 109 -7.17 15.21 -7.48
C LEU A 109 -8.02 16.24 -8.20
N HIS A 110 -8.21 16.07 -9.52
CA HIS A 110 -9.04 16.96 -10.33
C HIS A 110 -10.47 17.01 -9.79
N ALA A 111 -11.08 15.86 -9.57
CA ALA A 111 -12.44 15.76 -9.05
C ALA A 111 -12.57 16.41 -7.65
N LEU A 112 -11.63 16.13 -6.75
CA LEU A 112 -11.58 16.75 -5.42
C LEU A 112 -11.53 18.29 -5.50
N ASN A 113 -10.70 18.82 -6.38
CA ASN A 113 -10.57 20.26 -6.55
C ASN A 113 -11.85 20.90 -7.12
N GLN A 114 -12.52 20.23 -8.07
CA GLN A 114 -13.82 20.67 -8.58
C GLN A 114 -14.93 20.61 -7.50
N MET A 115 -14.84 19.68 -6.57
CA MET A 115 -15.76 19.58 -5.42
C MET A 115 -15.48 20.64 -4.31
N GLY A 116 -14.42 21.45 -4.46
CA GLY A 116 -14.04 22.51 -3.53
C GLY A 116 -13.03 22.12 -2.45
N PHE A 117 -12.33 21.00 -2.60
CA PHE A 117 -11.33 20.52 -1.63
C PHE A 117 -9.89 20.97 -1.93
N GLN A 118 -9.68 21.92 -2.84
CA GLN A 118 -8.34 22.35 -3.26
C GLN A 118 -7.44 22.81 -2.10
N GLU A 119 -7.99 23.49 -1.10
CA GLU A 119 -7.23 23.88 0.10
C GLU A 119 -6.74 22.69 0.93
N LEU A 120 -7.47 21.55 0.87
CA LEU A 120 -7.09 20.33 1.59
C LEU A 120 -6.17 19.44 0.77
N THR A 121 -6.14 19.58 -0.55
CA THR A 121 -5.20 18.86 -1.41
C THR A 121 -3.87 19.58 -1.59
N GLY A 122 -3.87 20.92 -1.53
CA GLY A 122 -2.69 21.79 -1.69
C GLY A 122 -2.05 21.74 -3.08
N LEU A 123 -2.67 21.03 -4.03
CA LEU A 123 -2.15 20.72 -5.36
C LEU A 123 -3.19 20.99 -6.43
N ALA A 124 -2.73 21.24 -7.66
CA ALA A 124 -3.55 21.32 -8.85
C ALA A 124 -2.83 20.65 -10.03
N ILE A 125 -3.56 20.40 -11.12
CA ILE A 125 -2.97 19.94 -12.37
C ILE A 125 -2.36 21.14 -13.09
N GLU A 126 -1.11 21.02 -13.53
CA GLU A 126 -0.44 21.98 -14.38
C GLU A 126 -0.56 21.60 -15.85
N GLY A 127 -0.46 20.31 -16.17
CA GLY A 127 -0.56 19.82 -17.53
C GLY A 127 -0.48 18.31 -17.65
N THR A 128 -0.73 17.84 -18.85
CA THR A 128 -0.63 16.41 -19.24
C THR A 128 0.53 16.25 -20.21
N LEU A 129 1.34 15.23 -20.00
CA LEU A 129 2.48 14.88 -20.84
C LEU A 129 2.16 13.58 -21.59
N PRO A 130 1.74 13.65 -22.86
CA PRO A 130 1.40 12.46 -23.66
C PRO A 130 2.62 11.79 -24.29
N ILE A 131 3.81 12.40 -24.15
CA ILE A 131 5.09 11.90 -24.66
C ILE A 131 5.77 11.01 -23.61
N ASP A 132 6.61 10.09 -24.07
CA ASP A 132 7.40 9.25 -23.17
C ASP A 132 8.30 10.08 -22.26
N CYS A 133 8.15 9.84 -20.97
CA CYS A 133 8.91 10.45 -19.90
C CYS A 133 9.43 9.37 -18.95
N ILE A 134 10.40 9.76 -18.14
CA ILE A 134 10.95 8.98 -17.04
C ILE A 134 10.62 9.71 -15.74
N GLU A 135 10.07 8.99 -14.75
CA GLU A 135 9.94 9.52 -13.39
C GLU A 135 11.29 9.46 -12.69
N GLU A 136 11.74 10.59 -12.14
CA GLU A 136 12.95 10.67 -11.35
C GLU A 136 12.61 11.13 -9.92
N LEU A 137 13.11 10.37 -8.93
CA LEU A 137 12.89 10.66 -7.51
C LEU A 137 13.71 11.89 -7.09
N THR A 138 13.05 12.87 -6.46
CA THR A 138 13.73 14.09 -5.95
C THR A 138 14.58 13.80 -4.72
N ASP A 139 15.42 14.77 -4.34
CA ASP A 139 16.14 14.75 -3.06
C ASP A 139 15.18 15.15 -1.93
N HIS A 140 14.36 14.19 -1.51
CA HIS A 140 13.39 14.34 -0.42
C HIS A 140 13.57 13.17 0.57
N PRO A 141 13.45 13.38 1.90
CA PRO A 141 13.66 12.33 2.91
C PRO A 141 12.85 11.05 2.68
N LEU A 142 11.62 11.15 2.16
CA LEU A 142 10.79 9.99 1.83
C LEU A 142 11.32 9.14 0.66
N ASN A 143 12.28 9.67 -0.10
CA ASN A 143 12.94 8.98 -1.20
C ASN A 143 14.26 8.33 -0.79
N SER A 144 14.75 8.59 0.43
CA SER A 144 16.04 8.05 0.90
C SER A 144 16.01 6.52 0.97
N PRO A 145 17.08 5.81 0.52
CA PRO A 145 18.33 6.33 -0.06
C PRO A 145 18.32 6.38 -1.60
N PHE A 146 17.17 6.50 -2.23
CA PHE A 146 16.96 6.35 -3.67
C PHE A 146 16.80 7.66 -4.44
N ALA A 147 17.14 8.82 -3.86
CA ALA A 147 17.16 10.10 -4.59
C ALA A 147 17.92 10.00 -5.91
N GLY A 148 17.39 10.59 -6.98
CA GLY A 148 17.94 10.53 -8.33
C GLY A 148 17.68 9.21 -9.09
N ARG A 149 17.10 8.20 -8.47
CA ARG A 149 16.70 6.97 -9.17
C ARG A 149 15.51 7.23 -10.10
N GLN A 150 15.54 6.53 -11.21
CA GLN A 150 14.57 6.70 -12.29
C GLN A 150 13.68 5.47 -12.44
N ARG A 151 12.44 5.71 -12.90
CA ARG A 151 11.49 4.68 -13.28
C ARG A 151 10.96 4.99 -14.68
N ASP A 152 11.22 4.09 -15.61
CA ASP A 152 10.70 4.14 -16.97
C ASP A 152 9.57 3.10 -17.13
N CYS A 153 8.34 3.57 -17.37
CA CYS A 153 7.18 2.72 -17.65
C CYS A 153 6.67 2.89 -19.08
N ARG A 154 7.39 3.62 -19.93
CA ARG A 154 7.12 3.85 -21.36
C ARG A 154 5.65 4.06 -21.68
N GLN A 155 5.22 5.31 -21.65
CA GLN A 155 3.84 5.73 -21.87
C GLN A 155 3.30 5.28 -23.25
N SER A 156 4.16 5.26 -24.29
CA SER A 156 3.79 4.79 -25.61
C SER A 156 3.33 3.33 -25.66
N PHE A 157 3.89 2.47 -24.80
CA PHE A 157 3.46 1.06 -24.71
C PHE A 157 2.27 0.85 -23.76
N ASN A 158 2.14 1.69 -22.76
CA ASN A 158 1.13 1.51 -21.70
C ASN A 158 -0.07 2.45 -21.86
N HIS A 159 -0.06 3.32 -22.88
CA HIS A 159 -1.15 4.24 -23.22
C HIS A 159 -1.64 5.12 -22.05
N ALA A 160 -0.75 5.43 -21.10
CA ALA A 160 -1.07 6.23 -19.92
C ALA A 160 -0.31 7.56 -19.96
N PRO A 161 -0.97 8.70 -19.73
CA PRO A 161 -0.29 9.99 -19.68
C PRO A 161 0.54 10.14 -18.41
N GLY A 162 1.62 10.95 -18.46
CA GLY A 162 2.22 11.56 -17.30
C GLY A 162 1.54 12.89 -16.97
N PHE A 163 1.53 13.29 -15.71
CA PHE A 163 0.94 14.55 -15.29
C PHE A 163 1.96 15.44 -14.57
N ALA A 164 1.93 16.72 -14.95
CA ALA A 164 2.59 17.78 -14.20
C ALA A 164 1.64 18.33 -13.12
N LEU A 165 2.15 18.46 -11.91
CA LEU A 165 1.43 18.99 -10.76
C LEU A 165 1.94 20.40 -10.41
N LYS A 166 1.00 21.32 -10.14
CA LYS A 166 1.27 22.64 -9.58
C LYS A 166 1.07 22.61 -8.07
N LYS A 167 2.04 23.08 -7.33
CA LYS A 167 1.90 23.35 -5.88
C LYS A 167 1.06 24.60 -5.70
N VAL A 168 -0.11 24.47 -5.11
CA VAL A 168 -1.02 25.60 -4.77
C VAL A 168 -0.66 26.15 -3.40
N ASP A 169 -0.32 25.26 -2.48
CA ASP A 169 0.22 25.65 -1.16
C ASP A 169 1.75 25.49 -1.16
N ALA A 170 2.45 26.49 -0.58
CA ALA A 170 3.92 26.49 -0.50
C ALA A 170 4.49 25.35 0.37
N LYS A 171 3.69 24.73 1.23
CA LYS A 171 4.07 23.57 2.04
C LYS A 171 4.07 22.26 1.26
N ALA A 172 3.46 22.22 0.07
CA ALA A 172 3.48 21.03 -0.77
C ALA A 172 4.91 20.74 -1.26
N GLN A 173 5.33 19.49 -1.16
CA GLN A 173 6.70 19.07 -1.45
C GLN A 173 6.71 18.04 -2.58
N SER A 174 7.63 18.21 -3.54
CA SER A 174 7.79 17.30 -4.69
C SER A 174 8.54 16.05 -4.29
N LEU A 175 7.99 14.87 -4.61
CA LEU A 175 8.67 13.58 -4.46
C LEU A 175 9.24 13.05 -5.78
N ALA A 176 8.68 13.46 -6.91
CA ALA A 176 9.18 13.06 -8.21
C ALA A 176 8.96 14.16 -9.25
N ARG A 177 9.85 14.18 -10.24
CA ARG A 177 9.75 14.98 -11.45
C ARG A 177 9.70 14.08 -12.68
N LEU A 178 9.30 14.61 -13.82
CA LEU A 178 9.40 13.91 -15.09
C LEU A 178 10.51 14.53 -15.95
N VAL A 179 11.33 13.67 -16.53
CA VAL A 179 12.41 14.01 -17.43
C VAL A 179 12.28 13.23 -18.72
N ASP A 180 12.86 13.70 -19.85
CA ASP A 180 12.99 12.89 -21.04
C ASP A 180 14.20 11.95 -20.97
N TYR A 181 14.37 11.10 -21.96
CA TYR A 181 15.50 10.15 -22.04
C TYR A 181 16.88 10.83 -22.11
N GLY A 182 16.93 12.12 -22.42
CA GLY A 182 18.14 12.95 -22.37
C GLY A 182 18.36 13.62 -21.01
N GLY A 183 17.47 13.40 -20.03
CA GLY A 183 17.55 14.02 -18.70
C GLY A 183 17.00 15.44 -18.62
N LYS A 184 16.41 15.98 -19.71
CA LYS A 184 15.79 17.30 -19.71
C LYS A 184 14.44 17.27 -18.97
N GLU A 185 14.28 18.17 -18.02
CA GLU A 185 13.02 18.30 -17.26
C GLU A 185 11.83 18.61 -18.17
N LYS A 186 10.74 17.88 -17.95
CA LYS A 186 9.44 18.04 -18.59
C LYS A 186 8.36 18.49 -17.59
N ALA A 187 8.46 18.08 -16.36
CA ALA A 187 7.63 18.54 -15.27
C ALA A 187 8.44 18.55 -13.96
N ALA A 188 8.51 19.67 -13.28
CA ALA A 188 9.23 19.83 -12.03
C ALA A 188 8.61 19.04 -10.87
N THR A 189 7.31 18.76 -10.95
CA THR A 189 6.56 17.97 -9.97
C THR A 189 5.59 17.04 -10.70
N SER A 190 5.72 15.74 -10.45
CA SER A 190 4.79 14.71 -10.93
C SER A 190 4.22 13.88 -9.78
N MET A 191 4.93 13.81 -8.66
CA MET A 191 4.44 13.23 -7.42
C MET A 191 4.73 14.23 -6.28
N ALA A 192 3.74 14.46 -5.43
CA ALA A 192 3.88 15.42 -4.34
C ALA A 192 3.15 14.98 -3.08
N VAL A 193 3.63 15.47 -1.94
CA VAL A 193 3.02 15.31 -0.62
C VAL A 193 2.64 16.65 -0.03
N PHE A 194 1.57 16.66 0.76
CA PHE A 194 1.08 17.84 1.44
C PHE A 194 0.42 17.48 2.77
N GLU A 195 0.69 18.24 3.82
CA GLU A 195 -0.02 18.16 5.10
C GLU A 195 -0.95 19.35 5.21
N ASN A 196 -2.25 19.11 5.29
CA ASN A 196 -3.28 20.13 5.24
C ASN A 196 -3.63 20.72 6.64
N ARG A 197 -4.46 21.74 6.66
CA ARG A 197 -4.88 22.45 7.88
C ARG A 197 -5.68 21.59 8.88
N LEU A 198 -6.21 20.44 8.45
CA LEU A 198 -6.89 19.49 9.32
C LEU A 198 -5.91 18.48 9.96
N GLY A 199 -4.62 18.60 9.67
CA GLY A 199 -3.60 17.64 10.08
C GLY A 199 -3.57 16.37 9.21
N GLY A 200 -4.42 16.29 8.17
CA GLY A 200 -4.40 15.18 7.24
C GLY A 200 -3.26 15.30 6.24
N ARG A 201 -2.77 14.16 5.77
CA ARG A 201 -1.66 14.05 4.82
C ARG A 201 -2.13 13.47 3.52
N ILE A 202 -1.73 14.08 2.40
CA ILE A 202 -2.08 13.58 1.06
C ILE A 202 -0.81 13.37 0.24
N CYS A 203 -0.81 12.29 -0.54
CA CYS A 203 0.17 12.06 -1.60
C CYS A 203 -0.56 11.87 -2.91
N VAL A 204 -0.20 12.68 -3.90
CA VAL A 204 -0.74 12.58 -5.28
C VAL A 204 0.38 12.14 -6.20
N ALA A 205 0.14 11.08 -7.00
CA ALA A 205 1.08 10.58 -7.98
C ALA A 205 0.53 10.72 -9.40
N GLY A 206 1.30 11.40 -10.25
CA GLY A 206 0.93 11.74 -11.63
C GLY A 206 1.57 10.85 -12.70
N TYR A 207 2.36 9.84 -12.31
CA TYR A 207 3.00 8.92 -13.24
C TYR A 207 2.84 7.49 -12.74
N PHE A 208 1.99 6.70 -13.40
CA PHE A 208 1.65 5.32 -13.03
C PHE A 208 1.45 5.14 -11.51
N PRO A 209 0.41 5.78 -10.91
CA PRO A 209 0.19 5.79 -9.48
C PRO A 209 -0.08 4.40 -8.88
N TRP A 210 -0.70 3.52 -9.65
CA TRP A 210 -1.21 2.22 -9.20
C TRP A 210 -0.43 1.02 -9.73
N THR A 211 0.38 1.21 -10.78
CA THR A 211 1.07 0.14 -11.52
C THR A 211 2.58 0.35 -11.57
N PHE A 212 3.32 -0.72 -11.92
CA PHE A 212 4.78 -0.70 -11.99
C PHE A 212 5.45 -0.28 -10.68
N LEU A 213 4.84 -0.62 -9.54
CA LEU A 213 5.32 -0.26 -8.21
C LEU A 213 6.41 -1.22 -7.71
N HIS A 214 6.51 -2.41 -8.32
CA HIS A 214 7.44 -3.45 -7.92
C HIS A 214 8.83 -3.23 -8.56
N SER A 215 9.48 -2.12 -8.19
CA SER A 215 10.90 -1.85 -8.38
C SER A 215 11.52 -1.46 -7.05
N LEU A 216 12.83 -1.66 -6.89
CA LEU A 216 13.50 -1.44 -5.61
C LEU A 216 13.27 -0.01 -5.06
N SER A 217 13.51 1.00 -5.89
CA SER A 217 13.36 2.40 -5.49
C SER A 217 11.89 2.81 -5.29
N LYS A 218 11.01 2.42 -6.22
CA LYS A 218 9.60 2.83 -6.13
C LYS A 218 8.88 2.14 -4.98
N SER A 219 9.11 0.85 -4.77
CA SER A 219 8.50 0.16 -3.63
C SER A 219 8.98 0.71 -2.29
N ALA A 220 10.26 1.09 -2.18
CA ALA A 220 10.79 1.74 -0.97
C ALA A 220 10.15 3.13 -0.76
N GLN A 221 10.07 3.96 -1.81
CA GLN A 221 9.35 5.23 -1.75
C GLN A 221 7.91 5.06 -1.28
N MET A 222 7.18 4.11 -1.86
CA MET A 222 5.77 3.86 -1.50
C MET A 222 5.60 3.45 -0.04
N LYS A 223 6.52 2.63 0.51
CA LYS A 223 6.51 2.25 1.93
C LYS A 223 6.77 3.46 2.84
N SER A 224 7.74 4.30 2.47
CA SER A 224 8.02 5.55 3.20
C SER A 224 6.82 6.51 3.16
N VAL A 225 6.19 6.64 1.99
CA VAL A 225 4.97 7.44 1.83
C VAL A 225 3.82 6.90 2.67
N ALA A 226 3.59 5.58 2.67
CA ALA A 226 2.53 4.96 3.48
C ALA A 226 2.77 5.16 5.00
N ARG A 227 4.02 5.05 5.47
CA ARG A 227 4.38 5.39 6.85
C ARG A 227 4.07 6.86 7.17
N TRP A 228 4.51 7.78 6.32
CA TRP A 228 4.27 9.20 6.50
C TRP A 228 2.77 9.52 6.49
N LEU A 229 2.02 9.01 5.53
CA LEU A 229 0.56 9.19 5.43
C LEU A 229 -0.16 8.69 6.69
N SER A 230 0.28 7.56 7.25
CA SER A 230 -0.31 6.99 8.47
C SER A 230 0.14 7.68 9.76
N HIS A 231 0.93 8.76 9.71
CA HIS A 231 1.57 9.39 10.89
C HIS A 231 2.37 8.37 11.72
N ASP A 232 3.16 7.52 11.07
CA ASP A 232 3.90 6.42 11.69
C ASP A 232 3.03 5.45 12.53
N ARG A 233 1.77 5.25 12.13
CA ARG A 233 0.82 4.31 12.75
C ARG A 233 0.51 3.09 11.89
N LEU A 234 1.26 2.89 10.80
CA LEU A 234 1.12 1.69 9.99
C LEU A 234 1.49 0.46 10.83
N PRO A 235 0.61 -0.54 11.00
CA PRO A 235 0.86 -1.61 11.99
C PRO A 235 2.03 -2.51 11.61
N ALA A 236 2.22 -2.74 10.31
CA ALA A 236 3.26 -3.62 9.76
C ALA A 236 3.58 -3.22 8.32
N TYR A 237 4.78 -3.53 7.84
CA TYR A 237 5.14 -3.52 6.42
C TYR A 237 6.41 -4.35 6.18
N VAL A 238 6.67 -4.73 4.93
CA VAL A 238 7.90 -5.42 4.55
C VAL A 238 8.91 -4.39 4.05
N ALA A 239 10.04 -4.21 4.76
CA ALA A 239 11.07 -3.24 4.37
C ALA A 239 11.91 -3.73 3.18
N SER A 240 12.20 -5.03 3.11
CA SER A 240 12.94 -5.64 2.01
C SER A 240 12.18 -5.61 0.69
N PHE A 241 12.90 -5.80 -0.41
CA PHE A 241 12.31 -5.82 -1.75
C PHE A 241 11.78 -7.21 -2.08
N HIS A 242 10.50 -7.45 -1.76
CA HIS A 242 9.81 -8.71 -2.04
C HIS A 242 8.37 -8.48 -2.47
N LYS A 243 7.84 -9.40 -3.27
CA LYS A 243 6.44 -9.44 -3.66
C LYS A 243 5.69 -10.35 -2.68
N VAL A 244 5.06 -9.75 -1.68
CA VAL A 244 4.29 -10.45 -0.64
C VAL A 244 3.05 -9.63 -0.27
N ASN A 245 1.95 -10.31 0.01
CA ASN A 245 0.76 -9.70 0.57
C ASN A 245 0.72 -9.94 2.08
N LEU A 246 0.23 -8.96 2.83
CA LEU A 246 0.10 -9.08 4.27
C LEU A 246 -1.18 -8.45 4.82
N TRP A 247 -1.65 -9.03 5.91
CA TRP A 247 -2.79 -8.54 6.70
C TRP A 247 -2.37 -8.43 8.16
N ALA A 248 -2.50 -7.25 8.72
CA ALA A 248 -2.20 -6.98 10.12
C ALA A 248 -3.49 -6.81 10.92
N ARG A 249 -3.57 -7.43 12.09
CA ARG A 249 -4.72 -7.32 13.01
C ARG A 249 -4.25 -7.03 14.43
N GLN A 250 -5.06 -6.26 15.14
CA GLN A 250 -4.87 -5.94 16.56
C GLN A 250 -6.06 -6.49 17.36
N PRO A 251 -5.95 -7.72 17.90
CA PRO A 251 -7.06 -8.40 18.57
C PRO A 251 -7.59 -7.74 19.85
N GLY A 252 -6.96 -6.67 20.32
CA GLY A 252 -7.42 -5.92 21.52
C GLY A 252 -6.80 -6.36 22.83
N ASP A 253 -5.95 -7.36 22.81
CA ASP A 253 -5.22 -7.91 23.97
C ASP A 253 -3.74 -7.48 24.02
N GLY A 254 -3.40 -6.40 23.30
CA GLY A 254 -2.03 -5.89 23.18
C GLY A 254 -1.16 -6.61 22.15
N ARG A 255 -1.69 -7.64 21.51
CA ARG A 255 -0.98 -8.34 20.41
C ARG A 255 -1.13 -7.61 19.09
N LEU A 256 -0.11 -7.74 18.25
CA LEU A 256 -0.16 -7.50 16.82
C LEU A 256 0.07 -8.82 16.08
N ALA A 257 -0.90 -9.25 15.30
CA ALA A 257 -0.81 -10.47 14.51
C ALA A 257 -0.81 -10.13 13.01
N VAL A 258 0.11 -10.73 12.26
CA VAL A 258 0.28 -10.51 10.82
C VAL A 258 0.26 -11.84 10.10
N ALA A 259 -0.63 -11.97 9.13
CA ALA A 259 -0.58 -13.05 8.15
C ALA A 259 0.10 -12.55 6.88
N MET A 260 0.98 -13.36 6.29
CA MET A 260 1.67 -13.05 5.05
C MET A 260 1.59 -14.21 4.08
N THR A 261 1.46 -13.90 2.79
CA THR A 261 1.49 -14.91 1.73
C THR A 261 2.60 -14.63 0.72
N ASN A 262 3.29 -15.69 0.35
CA ASN A 262 4.10 -15.75 -0.85
C ASN A 262 3.28 -16.45 -1.95
N SER A 263 2.73 -15.70 -2.89
CA SER A 263 1.94 -16.22 -4.02
C SER A 263 2.79 -16.30 -5.30
N SER A 264 4.10 -16.52 -5.18
CA SER A 264 5.04 -16.65 -6.30
C SER A 264 5.62 -18.06 -6.40
N PHE A 265 6.33 -18.32 -7.49
CA PHE A 265 7.06 -19.57 -7.70
C PHE A 265 8.43 -19.58 -7.03
N ASP A 266 8.93 -18.40 -6.59
CA ASP A 266 10.22 -18.26 -5.95
C ASP A 266 10.07 -18.17 -4.43
N PRO A 267 11.00 -18.73 -3.64
CA PRO A 267 11.02 -18.54 -2.21
C PRO A 267 11.35 -17.09 -1.85
N VAL A 268 10.71 -16.59 -0.83
CA VAL A 268 11.03 -15.28 -0.24
C VAL A 268 12.07 -15.50 0.87
N VAL A 269 13.29 -15.07 0.61
CA VAL A 269 14.43 -15.18 1.53
C VAL A 269 14.78 -13.84 2.15
N GLU A 270 15.35 -13.85 3.35
CA GLU A 270 15.81 -12.62 4.05
C GLU A 270 14.75 -11.51 4.16
N LEU A 271 13.48 -11.89 4.30
CA LEU A 271 12.40 -10.95 4.45
C LEU A 271 12.57 -10.12 5.73
N ASP A 272 12.55 -8.80 5.59
CA ASP A 272 12.62 -7.84 6.69
C ASP A 272 11.20 -7.33 7.00
N LEU A 273 10.53 -7.94 7.97
CA LEU A 273 9.23 -7.50 8.46
C LEU A 273 9.41 -6.41 9.51
N VAL A 274 8.73 -5.30 9.32
CA VAL A 274 8.72 -4.18 10.26
C VAL A 274 7.37 -4.10 10.94
N LEU A 275 7.37 -4.07 12.26
CA LEU A 275 6.16 -4.04 13.09
C LEU A 275 6.16 -2.82 14.02
N LEU A 276 4.99 -2.21 14.16
CA LEU A 276 4.73 -1.19 15.18
C LEU A 276 4.53 -1.90 16.52
N THR A 277 5.64 -2.20 17.20
CA THR A 277 5.64 -2.97 18.44
C THR A 277 6.84 -2.62 19.34
N ARG A 278 6.71 -2.89 20.63
CA ARG A 278 7.81 -2.83 21.59
C ARG A 278 8.42 -4.20 21.89
N SER A 279 7.86 -5.28 21.30
CA SER A 279 8.34 -6.65 21.56
C SER A 279 9.76 -6.83 21.03
N ASP A 280 10.62 -7.44 21.83
CA ASP A 280 12.00 -7.78 21.47
C ASP A 280 12.10 -9.11 20.71
N GLN A 281 11.00 -9.82 20.55
CA GLN A 281 10.90 -11.03 19.73
C GLN A 281 9.47 -11.23 19.23
N VAL A 282 9.35 -12.01 18.16
CA VAL A 282 8.06 -12.44 17.60
C VAL A 282 8.02 -13.96 17.46
N ARG A 283 6.80 -14.50 17.54
CA ARG A 283 6.52 -15.91 17.21
C ARG A 283 6.12 -15.98 15.76
N VAL A 284 6.79 -16.83 15.00
CA VAL A 284 6.53 -17.07 13.56
C VAL A 284 6.05 -18.50 13.39
N PHE A 285 4.88 -18.67 12.80
CA PHE A 285 4.27 -19.97 12.54
C PHE A 285 4.27 -20.26 11.04
N ASP A 286 4.72 -21.45 10.67
CA ASP A 286 4.60 -21.97 9.30
C ASP A 286 3.23 -22.66 9.07
N MET A 287 2.99 -23.13 7.84
CA MET A 287 1.75 -23.83 7.48
C MET A 287 1.58 -25.19 8.16
N ARG A 288 2.62 -25.72 8.81
CA ARG A 288 2.56 -26.95 9.64
C ARG A 288 2.26 -26.63 11.10
N GLY A 289 2.17 -25.35 11.45
CA GLY A 289 2.00 -24.90 12.82
C GLY A 289 3.29 -24.92 13.63
N GLN A 290 4.46 -25.11 13.00
CA GLN A 290 5.74 -25.05 13.69
C GLN A 290 6.05 -23.61 14.07
N GLU A 291 6.38 -23.41 15.35
CA GLU A 291 6.73 -22.11 15.89
C GLU A 291 8.24 -21.89 15.85
N THR A 292 8.63 -20.69 15.42
CA THR A 292 10.02 -20.20 15.50
C THR A 292 10.00 -18.86 16.20
N LEU A 293 10.87 -18.67 17.20
CA LEU A 293 11.09 -17.38 17.83
C LEU A 293 12.11 -16.58 17.02
N VAL A 294 11.75 -15.36 16.65
CA VAL A 294 12.62 -14.46 15.90
C VAL A 294 12.89 -13.23 16.74
N PRO A 295 14.14 -12.96 17.12
CA PRO A 295 14.50 -11.77 17.90
C PRO A 295 14.38 -10.51 17.03
N ALA A 296 14.12 -9.39 17.68
CA ALA A 296 14.18 -8.09 17.05
C ALA A 296 15.63 -7.78 16.64
N GLY A 297 15.78 -7.25 15.44
CA GLY A 297 17.02 -6.67 14.96
C GLY A 297 17.16 -5.21 15.39
N ARG A 298 17.12 -4.28 14.40
CA ARG A 298 17.20 -2.84 14.68
C ARG A 298 15.86 -2.25 15.10
N ALA A 299 15.94 -1.15 15.85
CA ALA A 299 14.81 -0.25 16.10
C ALA A 299 14.82 0.92 15.09
N ASP A 300 13.64 1.39 14.68
CA ASP A 300 13.42 2.58 13.86
C ASP A 300 12.22 3.34 14.45
N GLY A 301 12.48 4.26 15.37
CA GLY A 301 11.43 4.92 16.14
C GLY A 301 10.54 3.94 16.89
N PRO A 302 9.22 3.95 16.67
CA PRO A 302 8.30 3.03 17.32
C PRO A 302 8.30 1.63 16.70
N TYR A 303 9.07 1.42 15.65
CA TYR A 303 9.11 0.16 14.90
C TYR A 303 10.26 -0.74 15.31
N ARG A 304 10.06 -2.04 15.12
CA ARG A 304 11.09 -3.09 15.26
C ARG A 304 11.16 -3.90 13.97
N HIS A 305 12.37 -4.25 13.56
CA HIS A 305 12.68 -5.05 12.38
C HIS A 305 12.89 -6.50 12.76
N PHE A 306 12.32 -7.44 12.01
CA PHE A 306 12.44 -8.87 12.22
C PHE A 306 12.84 -9.56 10.92
N LYS A 307 13.99 -10.24 10.91
CA LYS A 307 14.43 -11.07 9.80
C LYS A 307 13.73 -12.42 9.88
N LEU A 308 12.76 -12.63 9.00
CA LEU A 308 11.95 -13.84 9.03
C LEU A 308 12.63 -15.02 8.34
N PRO A 309 12.32 -16.27 8.77
CA PRO A 309 12.66 -17.47 8.01
C PRO A 309 12.07 -17.43 6.60
N THR A 310 12.70 -18.15 5.68
CA THR A 310 12.23 -18.30 4.30
C THR A 310 10.75 -18.65 4.24
N ILE A 311 10.03 -17.95 3.35
CA ILE A 311 8.65 -18.27 3.00
C ILE A 311 8.67 -18.99 1.66
N GLU A 312 8.38 -20.28 1.68
CA GLU A 312 8.36 -21.13 0.50
C GLU A 312 7.34 -20.64 -0.53
N PRO A 313 7.47 -21.01 -1.82
CA PRO A 313 6.45 -20.74 -2.83
C PRO A 313 5.07 -21.23 -2.39
N TRP A 314 4.05 -20.44 -2.72
CA TRP A 314 2.63 -20.76 -2.40
C TRP A 314 2.39 -21.08 -0.93
N SER A 315 3.09 -20.43 -0.04
CA SER A 315 2.96 -20.65 1.39
C SER A 315 2.68 -19.38 2.18
N MET A 316 2.34 -19.58 3.45
CA MET A 316 1.97 -18.53 4.36
C MET A 316 2.82 -18.57 5.63
N ARG A 317 2.90 -17.41 6.32
CA ARG A 317 3.38 -17.29 7.70
C ARG A 317 2.38 -16.48 8.51
N VAL A 318 2.25 -16.86 9.78
CA VAL A 318 1.59 -16.05 10.79
C VAL A 318 2.66 -15.57 11.77
N VAL A 319 2.71 -14.27 11.99
CA VAL A 319 3.66 -13.63 12.91
C VAL A 319 2.88 -12.96 14.03
N VAL A 320 3.29 -13.19 15.26
CA VAL A 320 2.62 -12.65 16.45
C VAL A 320 3.64 -11.92 17.31
N ALA A 321 3.41 -10.63 17.54
CA ALA A 321 4.14 -9.78 18.45
C ALA A 321 3.26 -9.44 19.67
N GLY A 322 3.90 -9.31 20.83
CA GLY A 322 3.21 -9.01 22.10
C GLY A 322 2.84 -10.26 22.89
N PRO A 323 2.20 -10.06 24.06
CA PRO A 323 1.94 -11.09 25.06
C PRO A 323 1.11 -12.27 24.55
#